data_ead64f5486f7c93e8340ae21989d5c4d
#
_entry.id   ead64f5486f7c93e8340ae21989d5c4d
#
_cell.length_a   1.000
_cell.length_b   1.000
_cell.length_c   1.000
_cell.angle_alpha   90.00
_cell.angle_beta   90.00
_cell.angle_gamma   90.00
#
_symmetry.space_group_name_H-M   'P 1'
#
loop_
_entity.id
_entity.type
_entity.pdbx_description
1 polymer ?
#
loop_
_entity_poly.entity_id
_entity_poly.type
_entity_poly.pdbx_seq_one_letter_code
_entity_poly.pdbx_strand_id
1 'polypeptide(L)'
;MVLHAAGEPLRLEDVPVPEPQPGQVLLRVSACGVCRTDLHVVDGELPRPKLPLVPGHQVVGRAADGRRLGVPWLGWTDDTCRYCLSGRENLCESARFTGYDLDGGYAEWVVADERYCLPIPDAYDDAQAAPLLCAGLIGYRSLRLAGDPERLGLYGFGSSAHIVAQVARHEGRRVFGFVRPGDDAAARFALELGCEWAGPSDEPGPEELDAAIIFAPVGALVPAALRAVARGGVVVCAGIHMSDIPSFPYELLWEERAVRSVANLTRRDGQEFLALAPRVPVRTEVEEFPLEQANEVLDRLRRGEIRGSAVLRVTV
;
A
#
# COMPACT_ATOMS: atom_id res chain seq x y z
N MET A 1 11.02 -14.73 -10.26
CA MET A 1 10.62 -13.83 -11.39
C MET A 1 11.57 -12.63 -11.40
N VAL A 2 12.31 -12.41 -12.49
CA VAL A 2 13.40 -11.42 -12.59
C VAL A 2 13.08 -10.36 -13.65
N LEU A 3 13.23 -9.09 -13.29
CA LEU A 3 13.16 -7.94 -14.20
C LEU A 3 14.58 -7.59 -14.67
N HIS A 4 14.84 -7.67 -15.99
CA HIS A 4 16.15 -7.33 -16.56
C HIS A 4 16.23 -5.89 -17.08
N ALA A 5 15.14 -5.38 -17.60
CA ALA A 5 15.04 -3.99 -18.06
C ALA A 5 13.61 -3.45 -17.81
N ALA A 6 13.51 -2.17 -17.56
CA ALA A 6 12.22 -1.50 -17.40
C ALA A 6 11.39 -1.63 -18.69
N GLY A 7 10.10 -1.91 -18.58
CA GLY A 7 9.19 -2.13 -19.69
C GLY A 7 9.25 -3.54 -20.29
N GLU A 8 10.16 -4.41 -19.84
CA GLU A 8 10.18 -5.81 -20.25
C GLU A 8 9.34 -6.69 -19.31
N PRO A 9 8.80 -7.82 -19.82
CA PRO A 9 8.15 -8.80 -18.95
C PRO A 9 9.17 -9.46 -18.01
N LEU A 10 8.70 -9.86 -16.82
CA LEU A 10 9.48 -10.63 -15.88
C LEU A 10 9.82 -12.00 -16.47
N ARG A 11 11.04 -12.49 -16.20
CA ARG A 11 11.49 -13.83 -16.61
C ARG A 11 11.50 -14.77 -15.42
N LEU A 12 10.98 -15.98 -15.61
CA LEU A 12 11.14 -17.06 -14.64
C LEU A 12 12.54 -17.65 -14.80
N GLU A 13 13.37 -17.52 -13.78
CA GLU A 13 14.78 -17.95 -13.82
C GLU A 13 15.18 -18.57 -12.49
N ASP A 14 16.11 -19.52 -12.54
CA ASP A 14 16.81 -20.03 -11.37
C ASP A 14 17.90 -19.02 -10.97
N VAL A 15 17.80 -18.51 -9.75
CA VAL A 15 18.81 -17.61 -9.17
C VAL A 15 19.40 -18.24 -7.91
N PRO A 16 20.68 -17.94 -7.56
CA PRO A 16 21.26 -18.43 -6.33
C PRO A 16 20.45 -17.99 -5.10
N VAL A 17 20.32 -18.90 -4.11
CA VAL A 17 19.73 -18.53 -2.82
C VAL A 17 20.62 -17.44 -2.18
N PRO A 18 20.05 -16.29 -1.82
CA PRO A 18 20.86 -15.19 -1.27
C PRO A 18 21.38 -15.52 0.14
N GLU A 19 22.60 -15.06 0.44
CA GLU A 19 23.22 -15.24 1.76
C GLU A 19 22.97 -14.03 2.66
N PRO A 20 22.37 -14.22 3.87
CA PRO A 20 22.12 -13.10 4.77
C PRO A 20 23.43 -12.60 5.41
N GLN A 21 23.61 -11.30 5.45
CA GLN A 21 24.69 -10.64 6.19
C GLN A 21 24.31 -10.44 7.68
N PRO A 22 25.24 -10.10 8.57
CA PRO A 22 24.91 -9.78 9.96
C PRO A 22 23.79 -8.73 10.06
N GLY A 23 22.75 -9.01 10.85
CA GLY A 23 21.55 -8.16 10.97
C GLY A 23 20.48 -8.40 9.92
N GLN A 24 20.68 -9.36 9.03
CA GLN A 24 19.69 -9.81 8.04
C GLN A 24 19.16 -11.21 8.37
N VAL A 25 17.97 -11.48 7.88
CA VAL A 25 17.33 -12.79 7.95
C VAL A 25 17.01 -13.31 6.56
N LEU A 26 17.27 -14.61 6.34
CA LEU A 26 16.83 -15.33 5.15
C LEU A 26 15.42 -15.89 5.41
N LEU A 27 14.49 -15.57 4.53
CA LEU A 27 13.10 -16.05 4.60
C LEU A 27 12.79 -16.95 3.41
N ARG A 28 12.17 -18.09 3.67
CA ARG A 28 11.47 -18.87 2.66
C ARG A 28 10.11 -18.22 2.43
N VAL A 29 9.91 -17.70 1.24
CA VAL A 29 8.69 -16.97 0.87
C VAL A 29 7.53 -17.94 0.70
N SER A 30 6.38 -17.62 1.25
CA SER A 30 5.14 -18.38 1.07
C SER A 30 4.10 -17.61 0.27
N ALA A 31 4.09 -16.28 0.38
CA ALA A 31 3.20 -15.42 -0.37
C ALA A 31 3.83 -14.02 -0.58
N CYS A 32 3.53 -13.41 -1.71
CA CYS A 32 3.88 -12.03 -1.99
C CYS A 32 2.74 -11.31 -2.69
N GLY A 33 2.27 -10.21 -2.12
CA GLY A 33 1.22 -9.39 -2.72
C GLY A 33 1.75 -8.63 -3.95
N VAL A 34 0.82 -8.32 -4.87
CA VAL A 34 1.06 -7.53 -6.08
C VAL A 34 0.28 -6.24 -6.00
N CYS A 35 0.92 -5.11 -6.22
CA CYS A 35 0.25 -3.82 -6.22
C CYS A 35 0.74 -2.89 -7.33
N ARG A 36 0.18 -1.68 -7.37
CA ARG A 36 0.55 -0.69 -8.39
C ARG A 36 2.02 -0.27 -8.33
N THR A 37 2.67 -0.35 -7.17
CA THR A 37 4.10 -0.05 -7.06
C THR A 37 4.93 -1.03 -7.90
N ASP A 38 4.55 -2.33 -7.93
CA ASP A 38 5.24 -3.31 -8.77
C ASP A 38 5.06 -2.99 -10.26
N LEU A 39 3.88 -2.48 -10.69
CA LEU A 39 3.68 -1.97 -12.04
C LEU A 39 4.59 -0.77 -12.33
N HIS A 40 4.64 0.22 -11.42
CA HIS A 40 5.50 1.39 -11.60
C HIS A 40 6.98 1.01 -11.72
N VAL A 41 7.43 -0.04 -11.01
CA VAL A 41 8.79 -0.59 -11.10
C VAL A 41 9.00 -1.26 -12.46
N VAL A 42 8.10 -2.17 -12.85
CA VAL A 42 8.22 -2.93 -14.09
C VAL A 42 8.10 -2.03 -15.32
N ASP A 43 7.18 -1.07 -15.30
CA ASP A 43 6.94 -0.13 -16.41
C ASP A 43 8.01 0.98 -16.50
N GLY A 44 8.90 1.09 -15.48
CA GLY A 44 9.98 2.08 -15.46
C GLY A 44 9.54 3.49 -15.10
N GLU A 45 8.39 3.65 -14.46
CA GLU A 45 7.86 4.94 -14.01
C GLU A 45 8.56 5.44 -12.75
N LEU A 46 9.22 4.56 -11.98
CA LEU A 46 10.10 4.93 -10.88
C LEU A 46 11.56 4.95 -11.36
N PRO A 47 12.35 6.02 -11.06
CA PRO A 47 13.69 6.17 -11.60
C PRO A 47 14.71 5.25 -10.94
N ARG A 48 15.58 4.63 -11.73
CA ARG A 48 16.78 3.90 -11.29
C ARG A 48 16.52 2.71 -10.37
N PRO A 49 15.66 1.74 -10.69
CA PRO A 49 15.60 0.49 -9.94
C PRO A 49 16.95 -0.25 -10.05
N LYS A 50 17.27 -1.08 -9.06
CA LYS A 50 18.31 -2.10 -9.21
C LYS A 50 17.94 -3.00 -10.39
N LEU A 51 18.87 -3.29 -11.28
CA LEU A 51 18.67 -4.27 -12.37
C LEU A 51 19.92 -5.16 -12.51
N PRO A 52 19.76 -6.48 -12.72
CA PRO A 52 18.50 -7.22 -12.65
C PRO A 52 17.88 -7.18 -11.25
N LEU A 53 16.56 -7.31 -11.16
CA LEU A 53 15.79 -7.17 -9.91
C LEU A 53 14.78 -8.30 -9.77
N VAL A 54 14.63 -8.85 -8.58
CA VAL A 54 13.45 -9.62 -8.18
C VAL A 54 12.45 -8.64 -7.56
N PRO A 55 11.27 -8.37 -8.18
CA PRO A 55 10.26 -7.48 -7.61
C PRO A 55 9.52 -8.09 -6.42
N GLY A 56 8.51 -7.36 -5.91
CA GLY A 56 7.62 -7.81 -4.84
C GLY A 56 8.03 -7.31 -3.46
N HIS A 57 7.13 -6.58 -2.80
CA HIS A 57 7.41 -5.89 -1.52
C HIS A 57 6.32 -6.09 -0.46
N GLN A 58 5.48 -7.10 -0.62
CA GLN A 58 4.46 -7.51 0.35
C GLN A 58 4.72 -8.96 0.70
N VAL A 59 5.91 -9.23 1.25
CA VAL A 59 6.43 -10.58 1.40
C VAL A 59 5.99 -11.17 2.72
N VAL A 60 5.42 -12.36 2.70
CA VAL A 60 5.22 -13.21 3.88
C VAL A 60 6.08 -14.45 3.73
N GLY A 61 6.88 -14.75 4.76
CA GLY A 61 7.77 -15.91 4.73
C GLY A 61 8.12 -16.41 6.12
N ARG A 62 8.91 -17.48 6.14
CA ARG A 62 9.39 -18.12 7.37
C ARG A 62 10.90 -18.13 7.44
N ALA A 63 11.44 -17.70 8.57
CA ALA A 63 12.85 -17.84 8.90
C ALA A 63 13.19 -19.27 9.34
N ALA A 64 14.48 -19.63 9.33
CA ALA A 64 14.94 -20.96 9.72
C ALA A 64 14.62 -21.31 11.20
N ASP A 65 14.49 -20.29 12.06
CA ASP A 65 14.10 -20.43 13.47
C ASP A 65 12.58 -20.60 13.68
N GLY A 66 11.80 -20.66 12.59
CA GLY A 66 10.35 -20.86 12.59
C GLY A 66 9.55 -19.55 12.70
N ARG A 67 10.16 -18.39 12.91
CA ARG A 67 9.46 -17.10 12.94
C ARG A 67 8.75 -16.84 11.60
N ARG A 68 7.51 -16.42 11.66
CA ARG A 68 6.69 -16.01 10.52
C ARG A 68 6.73 -14.49 10.41
N LEU A 69 7.36 -13.98 9.35
CA LEU A 69 7.70 -12.58 9.20
C LEU A 69 7.15 -12.01 7.89
N GLY A 70 6.81 -10.73 7.95
CA GLY A 70 6.45 -9.92 6.80
C GLY A 70 7.55 -8.89 6.47
N VAL A 71 7.83 -8.71 5.17
CA VAL A 71 8.77 -7.70 4.68
C VAL A 71 8.00 -6.67 3.86
N PRO A 72 7.92 -5.40 4.34
CA PRO A 72 7.24 -4.32 3.64
C PRO A 72 8.14 -3.62 2.62
N TRP A 73 7.62 -2.55 2.00
CA TRP A 73 8.33 -1.72 1.04
C TRP A 73 9.60 -1.09 1.60
N LEU A 74 9.56 -0.46 2.79
CA LEU A 74 10.76 0.10 3.42
C LEU A 74 11.63 -1.03 3.96
N GLY A 75 12.74 -1.33 3.27
CA GLY A 75 13.61 -2.45 3.58
C GLY A 75 14.89 -2.09 4.34
N TRP A 76 15.33 -0.83 4.32
CA TRP A 76 16.54 -0.40 5.01
C TRP A 76 16.61 1.13 5.14
N THR A 77 17.24 1.63 6.22
CA THR A 77 17.64 3.04 6.39
C THR A 77 18.96 3.14 7.14
N ASP A 78 19.57 4.34 7.14
CA ASP A 78 20.87 4.60 7.79
C ASP A 78 20.82 4.70 9.32
N ASP A 79 19.63 4.83 9.93
CA ASP A 79 19.38 5.03 11.37
C ASP A 79 20.09 6.25 12.00
N THR A 80 20.80 7.06 11.21
CA THR A 80 21.65 8.16 11.71
C THR A 80 21.20 9.55 11.26
N CYS A 81 20.47 9.66 10.15
CA CYS A 81 20.00 10.95 9.66
C CYS A 81 18.91 11.55 10.58
N ARG A 82 18.67 12.85 10.42
CA ARG A 82 17.64 13.58 11.19
C ARG A 82 16.24 12.95 11.16
N TYR A 83 15.92 12.29 10.05
CA TYR A 83 14.62 11.64 9.87
C TYR A 83 14.55 10.34 10.69
N CYS A 84 15.58 9.49 10.60
CA CYS A 84 15.67 8.27 11.40
C CYS A 84 15.66 8.57 12.89
N LEU A 85 16.47 9.54 13.35
CA LEU A 85 16.54 9.92 14.75
C LEU A 85 15.25 10.55 15.29
N SER A 86 14.36 11.04 14.43
CA SER A 86 13.05 11.60 14.81
C SER A 86 11.87 10.66 14.61
N GLY A 87 12.11 9.36 14.32
CA GLY A 87 11.05 8.37 14.08
C GLY A 87 10.29 8.60 12.77
N ARG A 88 10.94 9.22 11.79
CA ARG A 88 10.43 9.46 10.44
C ARG A 88 11.35 8.80 9.41
N GLU A 89 11.82 7.60 9.70
CA GLU A 89 12.76 6.83 8.88
C GLU A 89 12.25 6.57 7.47
N ASN A 90 10.95 6.64 7.24
CA ASN A 90 10.34 6.61 5.91
C ASN A 90 10.77 7.78 5.00
N LEU A 91 11.35 8.83 5.57
CA LEU A 91 11.89 9.99 4.87
C LEU A 91 13.44 10.00 4.84
N CYS A 92 14.08 8.92 5.22
CA CYS A 92 15.54 8.77 5.16
C CYS A 92 16.03 8.95 3.71
N GLU A 93 17.03 9.81 3.52
CA GLU A 93 17.59 10.09 2.18
C GLU A 93 18.36 8.90 1.59
N SER A 94 18.79 7.98 2.45
CA SER A 94 19.49 6.73 2.08
C SER A 94 18.58 5.50 2.14
N ALA A 95 17.26 5.68 2.27
CA ALA A 95 16.32 4.56 2.34
C ALA A 95 16.47 3.62 1.15
N ARG A 96 16.33 2.30 1.40
CA ARG A 96 16.28 1.27 0.35
C ARG A 96 14.98 0.51 0.44
N PHE A 97 14.44 0.17 -0.71
CA PHE A 97 13.11 -0.38 -0.83
C PHE A 97 13.14 -1.80 -1.38
N THR A 98 12.38 -2.69 -0.74
CA THR A 98 12.22 -4.09 -1.13
C THR A 98 11.52 -4.19 -2.48
N GLY A 99 12.02 -5.01 -3.40
CA GLY A 99 11.48 -5.12 -4.75
C GLY A 99 11.79 -3.92 -5.65
N TYR A 100 12.80 -3.09 -5.28
CA TYR A 100 13.23 -1.92 -6.03
C TYR A 100 14.74 -1.68 -5.93
N ASP A 101 15.29 -1.33 -4.75
CA ASP A 101 16.73 -1.23 -4.47
C ASP A 101 17.29 -2.55 -3.96
N LEU A 102 16.44 -3.37 -3.37
CA LEU A 102 16.72 -4.69 -2.81
C LEU A 102 15.83 -5.70 -3.52
N ASP A 103 16.31 -6.93 -3.69
CA ASP A 103 15.50 -8.01 -4.21
C ASP A 103 14.31 -8.29 -3.28
N GLY A 104 13.16 -8.57 -3.89
CA GLY A 104 11.89 -8.77 -3.22
C GLY A 104 11.40 -10.22 -3.23
N GLY A 105 10.08 -10.37 -3.05
CA GLY A 105 9.45 -11.65 -2.79
C GLY A 105 8.87 -12.40 -3.99
N TYR A 106 9.13 -11.98 -5.22
CA TYR A 106 8.76 -12.79 -6.39
C TYR A 106 9.77 -13.90 -6.65
N ALA A 107 10.17 -14.57 -5.57
CA ALA A 107 11.13 -15.67 -5.53
C ALA A 107 10.84 -16.59 -4.33
N GLU A 108 11.43 -17.79 -4.31
CA GLU A 108 11.31 -18.73 -3.20
C GLU A 108 12.00 -18.23 -1.92
N TRP A 109 13.04 -17.40 -2.07
CA TRP A 109 13.83 -16.91 -0.97
C TRP A 109 14.06 -15.41 -1.09
N VAL A 110 14.07 -14.72 0.05
CA VAL A 110 14.43 -13.31 0.16
C VAL A 110 15.28 -13.07 1.41
N VAL A 111 16.26 -12.20 1.30
CA VAL A 111 17.00 -11.66 2.45
C VAL A 111 16.43 -10.30 2.82
N ALA A 112 16.15 -10.08 4.09
CA ALA A 112 15.63 -8.82 4.61
C ALA A 112 16.42 -8.35 5.84
N ASP A 113 16.52 -7.04 6.02
CA ASP A 113 17.03 -6.45 7.27
C ASP A 113 16.03 -6.74 8.40
N GLU A 114 16.52 -7.38 9.46
CA GLU A 114 15.67 -7.86 10.56
C GLU A 114 14.91 -6.72 11.27
N ARG A 115 15.45 -5.49 11.26
CA ARG A 115 14.82 -4.29 11.84
C ARG A 115 13.51 -3.90 11.12
N TYR A 116 13.35 -4.30 9.84
CA TYR A 116 12.21 -4.01 9.00
C TYR A 116 11.27 -5.19 8.83
N CYS A 117 11.62 -6.36 9.41
CA CYS A 117 10.73 -7.51 9.43
C CYS A 117 9.66 -7.36 10.50
N LEU A 118 8.43 -7.62 10.14
CA LEU A 118 7.26 -7.49 11.01
C LEU A 118 6.68 -8.87 11.34
N PRO A 119 6.48 -9.22 12.62
CA PRO A 119 5.78 -10.46 12.98
C PRO A 119 4.36 -10.47 12.38
N ILE A 120 4.01 -11.55 11.69
CA ILE A 120 2.67 -11.73 11.11
C ILE A 120 1.73 -12.31 12.17
N PRO A 121 0.57 -11.68 12.43
CA PRO A 121 -0.41 -12.20 13.37
C PRO A 121 -0.99 -13.55 12.92
N ASP A 122 -1.18 -14.49 13.86
CA ASP A 122 -1.71 -15.83 13.59
C ASP A 122 -3.15 -15.84 13.08
N ALA A 123 -3.87 -14.72 13.24
CA ALA A 123 -5.24 -14.57 12.76
C ALA A 123 -5.36 -14.54 11.22
N TYR A 124 -4.25 -14.36 10.50
CA TYR A 124 -4.22 -14.29 9.04
C TYR A 124 -3.41 -15.45 8.46
N ASP A 125 -3.89 -16.09 7.41
CA ASP A 125 -3.02 -16.91 6.57
C ASP A 125 -2.03 -16.05 5.77
N ASP A 126 -1.11 -16.70 5.04
CA ASP A 126 -0.02 -15.98 4.36
C ASP A 126 -0.53 -15.08 3.21
N ALA A 127 -1.59 -15.51 2.49
CA ALA A 127 -2.17 -14.70 1.42
C ALA A 127 -2.95 -13.52 1.98
N GLN A 128 -3.71 -13.72 3.04
CA GLN A 128 -4.45 -12.64 3.70
C GLN A 128 -3.54 -11.62 4.36
N ALA A 129 -2.37 -12.05 4.85
CA ALA A 129 -1.39 -11.18 5.50
C ALA A 129 -0.60 -10.31 4.51
N ALA A 130 -0.34 -10.79 3.31
CA ALA A 130 0.50 -10.07 2.34
C ALA A 130 0.01 -8.65 2.03
N PRO A 131 -1.29 -8.38 1.74
CA PRO A 131 -1.77 -7.02 1.49
C PRO A 131 -1.66 -6.09 2.70
N LEU A 132 -1.64 -6.62 3.92
CA LEU A 132 -1.47 -5.81 5.13
C LEU A 132 -0.12 -5.09 5.12
N LEU A 133 0.92 -5.67 4.50
CA LEU A 133 2.30 -5.17 4.49
C LEU A 133 2.55 -3.98 3.55
N CYS A 134 1.61 -3.63 2.69
CA CYS A 134 1.69 -2.44 1.84
C CYS A 134 0.37 -1.67 1.88
N ALA A 135 -0.68 -2.21 1.27
CA ALA A 135 -1.99 -1.57 1.20
C ALA A 135 -2.54 -1.22 2.61
N GLY A 136 -2.37 -2.13 3.57
CA GLY A 136 -2.73 -1.90 4.96
C GLY A 136 -1.88 -0.81 5.61
N LEU A 137 -0.56 -0.90 5.46
CA LEU A 137 0.37 0.05 6.10
C LEU A 137 0.24 1.47 5.55
N ILE A 138 0.19 1.64 4.22
CA ILE A 138 -0.01 2.97 3.64
C ILE A 138 -1.39 3.52 3.98
N GLY A 139 -2.41 2.66 4.01
CA GLY A 139 -3.76 3.02 4.42
C GLY A 139 -3.81 3.50 5.87
N TYR A 140 -3.21 2.73 6.79
CA TYR A 140 -3.13 3.09 8.22
C TYR A 140 -2.38 4.40 8.44
N ARG A 141 -1.20 4.57 7.82
CA ARG A 141 -0.44 5.81 7.92
C ARG A 141 -1.21 7.00 7.36
N SER A 142 -1.91 6.84 6.24
CA SER A 142 -2.77 7.89 5.66
C SER A 142 -3.89 8.28 6.62
N LEU A 143 -4.51 7.29 7.29
CA LEU A 143 -5.54 7.52 8.29
C LEU A 143 -5.00 8.31 9.50
N ARG A 144 -3.79 7.97 9.98
CA ARG A 144 -3.14 8.75 11.08
C ARG A 144 -2.82 10.19 10.65
N LEU A 145 -2.41 10.40 9.38
CA LEU A 145 -2.15 11.74 8.84
C LEU A 145 -3.44 12.56 8.58
N ALA A 146 -4.56 11.92 8.37
CA ALA A 146 -5.86 12.56 8.27
C ALA A 146 -6.38 13.10 9.61
N GLY A 147 -5.73 12.72 10.72
CA GLY A 147 -6.14 13.13 12.06
C GLY A 147 -7.25 12.26 12.64
N ASP A 148 -8.23 12.89 13.26
CA ASP A 148 -9.38 12.23 13.88
C ASP A 148 -10.71 12.72 13.28
N PRO A 149 -10.95 12.50 11.97
CA PRO A 149 -12.17 12.93 11.31
C PRO A 149 -13.36 12.08 11.77
N GLU A 150 -14.53 12.69 11.99
CA GLU A 150 -15.78 11.96 12.14
C GLU A 150 -16.26 11.43 10.79
N ARG A 151 -16.17 12.26 9.73
CA ARG A 151 -16.60 11.97 8.35
C ARG A 151 -15.38 11.87 7.44
N LEU A 152 -15.09 10.65 7.00
CA LEU A 152 -13.90 10.34 6.20
C LEU A 152 -14.27 9.94 4.79
N GLY A 153 -13.77 10.65 3.78
CA GLY A 153 -13.87 10.29 2.36
C GLY A 153 -12.68 9.44 1.91
N LEU A 154 -12.94 8.37 1.17
CA LEU A 154 -11.91 7.52 0.56
C LEU A 154 -12.06 7.57 -0.96
N TYR A 155 -11.14 8.23 -1.65
CA TYR A 155 -11.13 8.40 -3.11
C TYR A 155 -10.29 7.32 -3.79
N GLY A 156 -10.95 6.44 -4.56
CA GLY A 156 -10.37 5.23 -5.13
C GLY A 156 -10.51 4.05 -4.16
N PHE A 157 -11.53 3.21 -4.38
CA PHE A 157 -11.86 2.12 -3.47
C PHE A 157 -11.26 0.79 -3.96
N GLY A 158 -9.94 0.66 -3.80
CA GLY A 158 -9.13 -0.53 -4.13
C GLY A 158 -8.49 -1.17 -2.89
N SER A 159 -7.31 -1.79 -3.07
CA SER A 159 -6.61 -2.56 -2.05
C SER A 159 -6.39 -1.79 -0.72
N SER A 160 -5.97 -0.52 -0.74
CA SER A 160 -5.76 0.24 0.50
C SER A 160 -7.07 0.71 1.13
N ALA A 161 -8.01 1.20 0.32
CA ALA A 161 -9.27 1.72 0.81
C ALA A 161 -10.12 0.65 1.52
N HIS A 162 -10.18 -0.58 0.97
CA HIS A 162 -10.99 -1.64 1.58
C HIS A 162 -10.47 -2.06 2.96
N ILE A 163 -9.15 -1.99 3.18
CA ILE A 163 -8.53 -2.28 4.47
C ILE A 163 -8.78 -1.12 5.46
N VAL A 164 -8.49 0.11 5.03
CA VAL A 164 -8.58 1.27 5.94
C VAL A 164 -10.01 1.65 6.31
N ALA A 165 -10.98 1.40 5.41
CA ALA A 165 -12.39 1.61 5.72
C ALA A 165 -12.84 0.81 6.94
N GLN A 166 -12.40 -0.44 7.08
CA GLN A 166 -12.70 -1.30 8.21
C GLN A 166 -12.09 -0.76 9.51
N VAL A 167 -10.83 -0.28 9.44
CA VAL A 167 -10.14 0.34 10.60
C VAL A 167 -10.85 1.63 11.00
N ALA A 168 -11.14 2.51 10.05
CA ALA A 168 -11.80 3.79 10.31
C ALA A 168 -13.18 3.59 10.97
N ARG A 169 -13.96 2.63 10.46
CA ARG A 169 -15.27 2.27 11.05
C ARG A 169 -15.15 1.68 12.45
N HIS A 170 -14.18 0.80 12.68
CA HIS A 170 -13.92 0.26 14.02
C HIS A 170 -13.58 1.37 15.02
N GLU A 171 -12.90 2.41 14.57
CA GLU A 171 -12.58 3.60 15.37
C GLU A 171 -13.78 4.58 15.48
N GLY A 172 -14.97 4.21 15.00
CA GLY A 172 -16.22 4.98 15.13
C GLY A 172 -16.41 6.06 14.07
N ARG A 173 -15.61 6.08 13.00
CA ARG A 173 -15.73 7.05 11.91
C ARG A 173 -16.80 6.64 10.90
N ARG A 174 -17.49 7.62 10.36
CA ARG A 174 -18.40 7.50 9.23
C ARG A 174 -17.58 7.56 7.95
N VAL A 175 -17.68 6.54 7.10
CA VAL A 175 -16.83 6.39 5.89
C VAL A 175 -17.65 6.52 4.62
N PHE A 176 -17.16 7.34 3.69
CA PHE A 176 -17.77 7.64 2.40
C PHE A 176 -16.83 7.20 1.27
N GLY A 177 -17.30 6.30 0.38
CA GLY A 177 -16.50 5.76 -0.71
C GLY A 177 -16.70 6.55 -2.01
N PHE A 178 -15.63 7.11 -2.56
CA PHE A 178 -15.61 7.79 -3.85
C PHE A 178 -14.91 6.92 -4.89
N VAL A 179 -15.65 6.42 -5.85
CA VAL A 179 -15.17 5.48 -6.88
C VAL A 179 -15.05 6.14 -8.24
N ARG A 180 -14.36 5.51 -9.17
CA ARG A 180 -14.34 5.97 -10.57
C ARG A 180 -15.76 6.00 -11.11
N PRO A 181 -16.17 7.06 -11.85
CA PRO A 181 -17.48 7.10 -12.50
C PRO A 181 -17.77 5.82 -13.32
N GLY A 182 -18.93 5.22 -13.07
CA GLY A 182 -19.37 3.97 -13.72
C GLY A 182 -18.81 2.68 -13.08
N ASP A 183 -18.04 2.75 -12.00
CA ASP A 183 -17.52 1.58 -11.28
C ASP A 183 -18.50 1.13 -10.16
N ASP A 184 -19.65 0.63 -10.57
CA ASP A 184 -20.68 0.15 -9.64
C ASP A 184 -20.21 -1.04 -8.78
N ALA A 185 -19.22 -1.80 -9.27
CA ALA A 185 -18.68 -2.92 -8.52
C ALA A 185 -17.88 -2.43 -7.31
N ALA A 186 -17.03 -1.41 -7.49
CA ALA A 186 -16.29 -0.79 -6.39
C ALA A 186 -17.23 -0.07 -5.41
N ALA A 187 -18.30 0.58 -5.90
CA ALA A 187 -19.29 1.20 -5.04
C ALA A 187 -20.03 0.17 -4.15
N ARG A 188 -20.49 -0.93 -4.74
CA ARG A 188 -21.09 -2.03 -3.96
C ARG A 188 -20.12 -2.62 -2.95
N PHE A 189 -18.87 -2.83 -3.32
CA PHE A 189 -17.84 -3.35 -2.42
C PHE A 189 -17.60 -2.40 -1.23
N ALA A 190 -17.58 -1.08 -1.45
CA ALA A 190 -17.50 -0.10 -0.37
C ALA A 190 -18.68 -0.21 0.61
N LEU A 191 -19.92 -0.32 0.09
CA LEU A 191 -21.11 -0.49 0.91
C LEU A 191 -21.12 -1.84 1.66
N GLU A 192 -20.68 -2.95 1.05
CA GLU A 192 -20.55 -4.25 1.69
C GLU A 192 -19.59 -4.20 2.89
N LEU A 193 -18.53 -3.37 2.82
CA LEU A 193 -17.60 -3.12 3.92
C LEU A 193 -18.13 -2.08 4.91
N GLY A 194 -19.34 -1.56 4.67
CA GLY A 194 -20.11 -0.69 5.55
C GLY A 194 -19.74 0.78 5.47
N CYS A 195 -19.24 1.26 4.31
CA CYS A 195 -19.32 2.69 4.05
C CYS A 195 -20.78 3.13 4.08
N GLU A 196 -21.06 4.31 4.64
CA GLU A 196 -22.43 4.83 4.72
C GLU A 196 -22.98 5.23 3.35
N TRP A 197 -22.05 5.60 2.46
CA TRP A 197 -22.35 5.95 1.09
C TRP A 197 -21.17 5.56 0.19
N ALA A 198 -21.48 5.26 -1.07
CA ALA A 198 -20.50 5.11 -2.13
C ALA A 198 -21.05 5.59 -3.46
N GLY A 199 -20.27 6.39 -4.19
CA GLY A 199 -20.69 6.97 -5.47
C GLY A 199 -19.51 7.54 -6.26
N PRO A 200 -19.79 8.17 -7.43
CA PRO A 200 -18.76 8.64 -8.35
C PRO A 200 -17.93 9.78 -7.73
N SER A 201 -16.61 9.77 -8.01
CA SER A 201 -15.65 10.72 -7.44
C SER A 201 -15.69 12.12 -8.07
N ASP A 202 -16.42 12.30 -9.14
CA ASP A 202 -16.67 13.58 -9.83
C ASP A 202 -17.99 14.24 -9.41
N GLU A 203 -18.75 13.60 -8.54
CA GLU A 203 -19.97 14.14 -7.95
C GLU A 203 -19.79 14.45 -6.47
N PRO A 204 -20.53 15.42 -5.92
CA PRO A 204 -20.48 15.71 -4.49
C PRO A 204 -21.04 14.52 -3.68
N GLY A 205 -20.43 14.26 -2.54
CA GLY A 205 -20.98 13.33 -1.55
C GLY A 205 -22.25 13.86 -0.88
N PRO A 206 -22.92 13.05 -0.06
CA PRO A 206 -24.17 13.44 0.59
C PRO A 206 -24.00 14.52 1.68
N GLU A 207 -22.78 14.71 2.19
CA GLU A 207 -22.45 15.69 3.22
C GLU A 207 -20.96 16.10 3.16
N GLU A 208 -20.59 17.20 3.82
CA GLU A 208 -19.20 17.63 3.94
C GLU A 208 -18.38 16.63 4.77
N LEU A 209 -17.12 16.46 4.37
CA LEU A 209 -16.17 15.57 5.01
C LEU A 209 -15.25 16.35 5.96
N ASP A 210 -14.76 15.73 7.03
CA ASP A 210 -13.72 16.32 7.87
C ASP A 210 -12.32 16.03 7.32
N ALA A 211 -12.15 14.91 6.62
CA ALA A 211 -10.95 14.58 5.88
C ALA A 211 -11.23 13.70 4.67
N ALA A 212 -10.31 13.69 3.72
CA ALA A 212 -10.31 12.82 2.56
C ALA A 212 -8.94 12.16 2.36
N ILE A 213 -8.93 10.87 1.98
CA ILE A 213 -7.71 10.15 1.59
C ILE A 213 -7.86 9.74 0.13
N ILE A 214 -6.88 10.12 -0.70
CA ILE A 214 -6.86 9.83 -2.13
C ILE A 214 -5.87 8.68 -2.39
N PHE A 215 -6.39 7.50 -2.72
CA PHE A 215 -5.62 6.33 -3.11
C PHE A 215 -5.47 6.20 -4.63
N ALA A 216 -6.41 6.77 -5.40
CA ALA A 216 -6.31 6.76 -6.84
C ALA A 216 -5.19 7.70 -7.33
N PRO A 217 -4.36 7.30 -8.32
CA PRO A 217 -3.21 8.08 -8.78
C PRO A 217 -3.63 9.22 -9.74
N VAL A 218 -4.62 10.00 -9.36
CA VAL A 218 -5.26 11.03 -10.21
C VAL A 218 -5.22 12.39 -9.52
N GLY A 219 -4.35 13.29 -9.99
CA GLY A 219 -4.15 14.62 -9.42
C GLY A 219 -5.40 15.51 -9.42
N ALA A 220 -6.30 15.33 -10.39
CA ALA A 220 -7.57 16.05 -10.46
C ALA A 220 -8.51 15.77 -9.27
N LEU A 221 -8.30 14.67 -8.54
CA LEU A 221 -9.06 14.38 -7.32
C LEU A 221 -8.69 15.30 -6.15
N VAL A 222 -7.52 15.95 -6.17
CA VAL A 222 -7.12 16.87 -5.08
C VAL A 222 -8.07 18.07 -4.99
N PRO A 223 -8.31 18.86 -6.06
CA PRO A 223 -9.31 19.92 -5.98
C PRO A 223 -10.74 19.41 -5.80
N ALA A 224 -11.08 18.19 -6.25
CA ALA A 224 -12.39 17.59 -5.98
C ALA A 224 -12.57 17.30 -4.49
N ALA A 225 -11.59 16.67 -3.86
CA ALA A 225 -11.59 16.39 -2.42
C ALA A 225 -11.58 17.68 -1.58
N LEU A 226 -10.83 18.71 -2.00
CA LEU A 226 -10.84 20.03 -1.33
C LEU A 226 -12.21 20.70 -1.33
N ARG A 227 -13.04 20.49 -2.38
CA ARG A 227 -14.43 20.97 -2.40
C ARG A 227 -15.32 20.19 -1.44
N ALA A 228 -15.01 18.93 -1.18
CA ALA A 228 -15.81 18.04 -0.35
C ALA A 228 -15.47 18.14 1.14
N VAL A 229 -14.28 18.65 1.51
CA VAL A 229 -13.90 18.80 2.91
C VAL A 229 -14.34 20.15 3.49
N ALA A 230 -14.80 20.10 4.73
CA ALA A 230 -15.17 21.27 5.51
C ALA A 230 -13.97 22.19 5.79
N ARG A 231 -14.21 23.34 6.43
CA ARG A 231 -13.18 24.23 6.96
C ARG A 231 -12.29 23.49 7.94
N GLY A 232 -10.98 23.69 7.86
CA GLY A 232 -10.00 22.95 8.65
C GLY A 232 -9.77 21.50 8.20
N GLY A 233 -10.46 21.06 7.13
CA GLY A 233 -10.38 19.68 6.64
C GLY A 233 -9.03 19.35 5.99
N VAL A 234 -8.69 18.07 5.96
CA VAL A 234 -7.40 17.58 5.47
C VAL A 234 -7.59 16.63 4.30
N VAL A 235 -6.87 16.88 3.20
CA VAL A 235 -6.77 15.96 2.06
C VAL A 235 -5.41 15.28 2.08
N VAL A 236 -5.37 13.93 2.17
CA VAL A 236 -4.16 13.13 2.19
C VAL A 236 -3.99 12.39 0.86
N CYS A 237 -2.91 12.68 0.13
CA CYS A 237 -2.55 12.02 -1.14
C CYS A 237 -1.67 10.80 -0.83
N ALA A 238 -2.16 9.60 -1.15
CA ALA A 238 -1.53 8.33 -0.77
C ALA A 238 -0.87 7.56 -1.94
N GLY A 239 -0.95 8.07 -3.16
CA GLY A 239 -0.29 7.46 -4.31
C GLY A 239 1.23 7.71 -4.32
N ILE A 240 2.02 6.68 -4.62
CA ILE A 240 3.48 6.82 -4.81
C ILE A 240 3.81 7.57 -6.11
N HIS A 241 3.02 7.36 -7.13
CA HIS A 241 3.05 8.06 -8.41
C HIS A 241 1.65 8.57 -8.71
N MET A 242 1.53 9.83 -9.08
CA MET A 242 0.25 10.49 -9.29
C MET A 242 0.39 11.47 -10.46
N SER A 243 -0.65 11.62 -11.27
CA SER A 243 -0.66 12.66 -12.29
C SER A 243 -0.59 14.06 -11.65
N ASP A 244 -0.16 15.06 -12.43
CA ASP A 244 -0.07 16.42 -11.95
C ASP A 244 -1.37 16.91 -11.31
N ILE A 245 -1.25 17.65 -10.23
CA ILE A 245 -2.37 18.32 -9.60
C ILE A 245 -2.67 19.57 -10.45
N PRO A 246 -3.88 19.69 -11.04
CA PRO A 246 -4.22 20.87 -11.82
C PRO A 246 -4.28 22.11 -10.92
N SER A 247 -4.04 23.27 -11.50
CA SER A 247 -4.25 24.54 -10.79
C SER A 247 -5.70 24.65 -10.32
N PHE A 248 -5.89 25.20 -9.13
CA PHE A 248 -7.20 25.43 -8.55
C PHE A 248 -7.24 26.78 -7.82
N PRO A 249 -8.43 27.39 -7.65
CA PRO A 249 -8.58 28.66 -6.95
C PRO A 249 -8.15 28.55 -5.49
N TYR A 250 -7.46 29.56 -4.96
CA TYR A 250 -7.00 29.62 -3.57
C TYR A 250 -8.15 29.48 -2.57
N GLU A 251 -9.36 29.88 -2.92
CA GLU A 251 -10.56 29.73 -2.09
C GLU A 251 -10.84 28.28 -1.67
N LEU A 252 -10.42 27.28 -2.47
CA LEU A 252 -10.55 25.86 -2.11
C LEU A 252 -9.59 25.44 -1.00
N LEU A 253 -8.47 26.15 -0.85
CA LEU A 253 -7.50 25.88 0.22
C LEU A 253 -7.70 26.80 1.43
N TRP A 254 -8.38 27.94 1.22
CA TRP A 254 -8.67 28.91 2.26
C TRP A 254 -9.42 28.26 3.44
N GLU A 255 -9.42 28.90 4.60
CA GLU A 255 -10.09 28.46 5.82
C GLU A 255 -9.43 27.21 6.46
N GLU A 256 -8.09 27.24 6.50
CA GLU A 256 -7.23 26.26 7.17
C GLU A 256 -7.31 24.85 6.59
N ARG A 257 -7.83 24.67 5.38
CA ARG A 257 -7.74 23.38 4.67
C ARG A 257 -6.28 23.04 4.39
N ALA A 258 -5.94 21.75 4.47
CA ALA A 258 -4.60 21.26 4.22
C ALA A 258 -4.57 20.14 3.17
N VAL A 259 -3.53 20.17 2.31
CA VAL A 259 -3.18 19.04 1.44
C VAL A 259 -1.85 18.46 1.94
N ARG A 260 -1.81 17.16 2.14
CA ARG A 260 -0.60 16.43 2.59
C ARG A 260 -0.36 15.23 1.69
N SER A 261 0.90 14.93 1.43
CA SER A 261 1.29 13.62 0.90
C SER A 261 1.69 12.68 2.03
N VAL A 262 1.55 11.38 1.78
CA VAL A 262 2.11 10.33 2.62
C VAL A 262 3.22 9.62 1.87
N ALA A 263 4.32 9.34 2.53
CA ALA A 263 5.42 8.58 1.98
C ALA A 263 5.56 7.27 2.77
N ASN A 264 5.17 6.15 2.13
CA ASN A 264 5.45 4.80 2.60
C ASN A 264 4.96 4.55 4.05
N LEU A 265 5.79 4.00 4.93
CA LEU A 265 5.47 3.61 6.31
C LEU A 265 6.68 3.80 7.20
N THR A 266 6.47 3.95 8.51
CA THR A 266 7.50 3.77 9.52
C THR A 266 7.40 2.37 10.14
N ARG A 267 8.47 1.90 10.79
CA ARG A 267 8.43 0.64 11.58
C ARG A 267 7.31 0.66 12.61
N ARG A 268 7.10 1.83 13.23
CA ARG A 268 6.03 2.05 14.20
C ARG A 268 4.65 1.86 13.59
N ASP A 269 4.39 2.41 12.41
CA ASP A 269 3.13 2.18 11.70
C ASP A 269 2.89 0.69 11.47
N GLY A 270 3.94 -0.06 11.09
CA GLY A 270 3.88 -1.50 10.89
C GLY A 270 3.50 -2.26 12.16
N GLN A 271 4.17 -1.97 13.26
CA GLN A 271 3.91 -2.59 14.56
C GLN A 271 2.51 -2.28 15.08
N GLU A 272 2.11 -1.01 15.04
CA GLU A 272 0.79 -0.58 15.51
C GLU A 272 -0.35 -1.17 14.67
N PHE A 273 -0.21 -1.14 13.33
CA PHE A 273 -1.24 -1.65 12.44
C PHE A 273 -1.40 -3.16 12.53
N LEU A 274 -0.30 -3.94 12.51
CA LEU A 274 -0.40 -5.40 12.60
C LEU A 274 -0.90 -5.87 13.96
N ALA A 275 -0.67 -5.12 15.04
CA ALA A 275 -1.28 -5.38 16.33
C ALA A 275 -2.78 -5.00 16.38
N LEU A 276 -3.20 -4.02 15.59
CA LEU A 276 -4.58 -3.55 15.50
C LEU A 276 -5.44 -4.45 14.59
N ALA A 277 -4.92 -4.87 13.45
CA ALA A 277 -5.65 -5.55 12.41
C ALA A 277 -6.46 -6.79 12.90
N PRO A 278 -5.92 -7.68 13.75
CA PRO A 278 -6.70 -8.79 14.31
C PRO A 278 -7.84 -8.36 15.26
N ARG A 279 -7.67 -7.21 15.93
CA ARG A 279 -8.68 -6.68 16.87
C ARG A 279 -9.86 -6.03 16.15
N VAL A 280 -9.59 -5.47 14.95
CA VAL A 280 -10.62 -4.91 14.04
C VAL A 280 -11.41 -6.01 13.32
N PRO A 281 -11.03 -7.20 13.33
CA PRO A 281 -10.77 -8.30 12.41
C PRO A 281 -10.82 -7.89 10.92
N VAL A 282 -9.81 -7.17 10.51
CA VAL A 282 -9.68 -6.71 9.11
C VAL A 282 -9.73 -7.91 8.15
N ARG A 283 -10.63 -7.85 7.20
CA ARG A 283 -10.72 -8.83 6.11
C ARG A 283 -10.01 -8.27 4.88
N THR A 284 -9.05 -9.03 4.38
CA THR A 284 -8.41 -8.75 3.10
C THR A 284 -9.09 -9.57 2.01
N GLU A 285 -9.63 -8.91 1.01
CA GLU A 285 -10.13 -9.59 -0.20
C GLU A 285 -8.92 -9.90 -1.08
N VAL A 286 -8.65 -11.18 -1.34
CA VAL A 286 -7.46 -11.62 -2.09
C VAL A 286 -7.82 -12.57 -3.22
N GLU A 287 -7.18 -12.35 -4.39
CA GLU A 287 -7.13 -13.31 -5.49
C GLU A 287 -5.73 -13.91 -5.52
N GLU A 288 -5.64 -15.25 -5.44
CA GLU A 288 -4.38 -15.97 -5.36
C GLU A 288 -3.97 -16.54 -6.71
N PHE A 289 -2.68 -16.44 -7.02
CA PHE A 289 -2.09 -16.90 -8.28
C PHE A 289 -0.76 -17.61 -8.00
N PRO A 290 -0.35 -18.60 -8.80
CA PRO A 290 1.01 -19.14 -8.74
C PRO A 290 2.04 -18.07 -9.16
N LEU A 291 3.28 -18.18 -8.64
CA LEU A 291 4.37 -17.23 -8.90
C LEU A 291 4.63 -17.01 -10.40
N GLU A 292 4.53 -18.05 -11.20
CA GLU A 292 4.78 -18.04 -12.64
C GLU A 292 3.79 -17.15 -13.41
N GLN A 293 2.63 -16.86 -12.84
CA GLN A 293 1.62 -15.99 -13.42
C GLN A 293 1.84 -14.50 -13.11
N ALA A 294 2.98 -14.12 -12.55
CA ALA A 294 3.24 -12.73 -12.15
C ALA A 294 2.98 -11.71 -13.27
N ASN A 295 3.40 -12.01 -14.53
CA ASN A 295 3.14 -11.12 -15.66
C ASN A 295 1.64 -10.98 -15.97
N GLU A 296 0.88 -12.08 -15.95
CA GLU A 296 -0.57 -12.06 -16.14
C GLU A 296 -1.27 -11.24 -15.06
N VAL A 297 -0.85 -11.42 -13.80
CA VAL A 297 -1.41 -10.67 -12.66
C VAL A 297 -1.12 -9.18 -12.78
N LEU A 298 0.11 -8.80 -13.18
CA LEU A 298 0.46 -7.40 -13.45
C LEU A 298 -0.42 -6.81 -14.56
N ASP A 299 -0.68 -7.57 -15.64
CA ASP A 299 -1.56 -7.13 -16.72
C ASP A 299 -3.02 -6.98 -16.29
N ARG A 300 -3.56 -7.91 -15.50
CA ARG A 300 -4.90 -7.80 -14.92
C ARG A 300 -5.01 -6.59 -13.98
N LEU A 301 -3.98 -6.35 -13.16
CA LEU A 301 -3.93 -5.18 -12.28
C LEU A 301 -3.89 -3.86 -13.09
N ARG A 302 -3.15 -3.82 -14.20
CA ARG A 302 -3.08 -2.68 -15.12
C ARG A 302 -4.45 -2.35 -15.72
N ARG A 303 -5.23 -3.38 -16.09
CA ARG A 303 -6.59 -3.24 -16.61
C ARG A 303 -7.65 -2.96 -15.53
N GLY A 304 -7.28 -3.04 -14.24
CA GLY A 304 -8.21 -2.85 -13.12
C GLY A 304 -9.17 -4.04 -12.91
N GLU A 305 -8.76 -5.25 -13.27
CA GLU A 305 -9.56 -6.48 -13.20
C GLU A 305 -9.40 -7.25 -11.89
N ILE A 306 -8.61 -6.73 -10.95
CA ILE A 306 -8.40 -7.34 -9.64
C ILE A 306 -9.36 -6.71 -8.62
N ARG A 307 -10.14 -7.53 -7.94
CA ARG A 307 -10.95 -7.11 -6.79
C ARG A 307 -10.12 -7.26 -5.50
N GLY A 308 -10.00 -6.18 -4.73
CA GLY A 308 -9.20 -6.18 -3.51
C GLY A 308 -7.70 -6.21 -3.80
N SER A 309 -7.04 -7.33 -3.57
CA SER A 309 -5.59 -7.50 -3.72
C SER A 309 -5.24 -8.79 -4.45
N ALA A 310 -4.23 -8.75 -5.32
CA ALA A 310 -3.64 -9.96 -5.90
C ALA A 310 -2.48 -10.45 -5.04
N VAL A 311 -2.31 -11.75 -4.93
CA VAL A 311 -1.24 -12.40 -4.16
C VAL A 311 -0.65 -13.56 -4.95
N LEU A 312 0.66 -13.55 -5.12
CA LEU A 312 1.41 -14.68 -5.68
C LEU A 312 1.70 -15.69 -4.55
N ARG A 313 1.29 -16.93 -4.75
CA ARG A 313 1.71 -18.06 -3.93
C ARG A 313 3.02 -18.61 -4.42
N VAL A 314 3.97 -18.74 -3.50
CA VAL A 314 5.25 -19.38 -3.77
C VAL A 314 5.17 -20.78 -3.19
N THR A 315 4.82 -21.75 -4.04
CA THR A 315 4.79 -23.18 -3.67
C THR A 315 6.12 -23.82 -4.06
N VAL A 316 6.72 -24.49 -3.10
CA VAL A 316 7.96 -25.29 -3.31
C VAL A 316 7.63 -26.76 -3.08
#